data_e4e5df860e74f2221e2f83e138030b99
#
_entry.id   e4e5df860e74f2221e2f83e138030b99
#
_cell.length_a   1.000
_cell.length_b   1.000
_cell.length_c   1.000
_cell.angle_alpha   90.00
_cell.angle_beta   90.00
_cell.angle_gamma   90.00
#
_symmetry.space_group_name_H-M   'P 1'
#
loop_
_entity.id
_entity.type
_entity.pdbx_description
1 polymer ?
#
loop_
_entity_poly.entity_id
_entity_poly.type
_entity_poly.pdbx_seq_one_letter_code
_entity_poly.pdbx_strand_id
1 'polypeptide(L)'
;MPILDPVTGIRPTDRAVSRALKLPPPNTGYRVHRRLPVVMRDGVVLRADHYAPDTSRPLGTILVRGPYGRELPFSIIYAQVYAARGYHVVFQSVRGTFGSGGDFVPMVHEADDAADTVSWLREQPWFTGTFGTVGLSYLGFTQWALLSDPPPELAAAVVTVGPHDLHSSSWGTGAFALNDFLGWSDMVANQETSAVNRLAFQLRARRRLDEAVAGVPLNEAGRALLGEGSPWYESWIEHPDPDDPFWERMRMTAALDRCRVPVLLFSGWQDIFVDQTIEQYRQLRDRGVDVALTIGPWTHEQMVTKAAGQTVAETLEWLGAHLAGQRVAPRDQ
;
A
#
# COMPACT_ATOMS: atom_id res chain seq x y z
N MET A 1 -0.21 -14.46 -22.11
CA MET A 1 1.12 -15.00 -21.75
C MET A 1 1.79 -14.02 -20.81
N PRO A 2 2.43 -14.44 -19.71
CA PRO A 2 3.24 -13.55 -18.89
C PRO A 2 4.41 -13.01 -19.72
N ILE A 3 4.62 -11.70 -19.64
CA ILE A 3 5.72 -11.03 -20.33
C ILE A 3 6.96 -11.16 -19.45
N LEU A 4 8.02 -11.76 -19.97
CA LEU A 4 9.31 -11.90 -19.30
C LEU A 4 10.23 -10.77 -19.71
N ASP A 5 10.63 -9.92 -18.76
CA ASP A 5 11.75 -9.02 -18.98
C ASP A 5 13.06 -9.83 -18.84
N PRO A 6 13.95 -9.82 -19.85
CA PRO A 6 15.23 -10.50 -19.73
C PRO A 6 16.04 -9.86 -18.60
N VAL A 7 16.60 -10.71 -17.76
CA VAL A 7 17.52 -10.25 -16.71
C VAL A 7 18.92 -10.34 -17.14
N THR A 8 19.64 -9.36 -16.66
CA THR A 8 21.10 -9.46 -16.67
C THR A 8 21.65 -8.61 -15.54
N GLY A 9 22.01 -9.24 -14.42
CA GLY A 9 22.77 -8.58 -13.37
C GLY A 9 22.09 -7.34 -12.73
N ILE A 10 22.85 -6.65 -11.90
CA ILE A 10 22.40 -5.43 -11.22
C ILE A 10 22.29 -4.30 -12.26
N ARG A 11 21.10 -3.71 -12.37
CA ARG A 11 20.84 -2.63 -13.33
C ARG A 11 21.53 -1.33 -12.89
N PRO A 12 22.02 -0.49 -13.84
CA PRO A 12 22.54 0.85 -13.50
C PRO A 12 21.53 1.72 -12.73
N THR A 13 20.25 1.57 -13.05
CA THR A 13 19.14 2.26 -12.37
C THR A 13 19.04 1.88 -10.90
N ASP A 14 19.24 0.59 -10.54
CA ASP A 14 19.18 0.14 -9.14
C ASP A 14 20.32 0.76 -8.31
N ARG A 15 21.51 0.89 -8.91
CA ARG A 15 22.64 1.59 -8.28
C ARG A 15 22.38 3.08 -8.11
N ALA A 16 21.79 3.72 -9.11
CA ALA A 16 21.45 5.14 -9.07
C ALA A 16 20.39 5.43 -7.98
N VAL A 17 19.32 4.63 -7.94
CA VAL A 17 18.27 4.71 -6.92
C VAL A 17 18.86 4.48 -5.52
N SER A 18 19.70 3.46 -5.35
CA SER A 18 20.32 3.18 -4.04
C SER A 18 21.19 4.34 -3.56
N ARG A 19 21.94 4.99 -4.45
CA ARG A 19 22.72 6.20 -4.10
C ARG A 19 21.82 7.38 -3.74
N ALA A 20 20.77 7.63 -4.54
CA ALA A 20 19.84 8.74 -4.32
C ALA A 20 19.10 8.61 -2.97
N LEU A 21 18.70 7.39 -2.62
CA LEU A 21 18.01 7.07 -1.37
C LEU A 21 18.97 6.77 -0.20
N LYS A 22 20.29 6.83 -0.41
CA LYS A 22 21.34 6.52 0.59
C LYS A 22 21.20 5.11 1.18
N LEU A 23 20.78 4.16 0.37
CA LEU A 23 20.63 2.75 0.75
C LEU A 23 21.94 1.97 0.57
N PRO A 24 22.11 0.83 1.27
CA PRO A 24 23.14 -0.14 0.93
C PRO A 24 23.12 -0.49 -0.56
N PRO A 25 24.25 -0.81 -1.19
CA PRO A 25 24.28 -1.14 -2.61
C PRO A 25 23.42 -2.37 -2.91
N PRO A 26 22.81 -2.44 -4.12
CA PRO A 26 22.15 -3.67 -4.57
C PRO A 26 23.17 -4.80 -4.70
N ASN A 27 22.79 -6.03 -4.36
CA ASN A 27 23.68 -7.18 -4.31
C ASN A 27 23.31 -8.29 -5.32
N THR A 28 22.15 -8.21 -5.96
CA THR A 28 21.70 -9.16 -6.97
C THR A 28 20.92 -8.52 -8.10
N GLY A 29 20.83 -9.19 -9.25
CA GLY A 29 19.85 -8.88 -10.29
C GLY A 29 18.48 -9.50 -9.98
N TYR A 30 17.49 -9.23 -10.83
CA TYR A 30 16.16 -9.84 -10.69
C TYR A 30 15.44 -9.90 -12.04
N ARG A 31 14.49 -10.85 -12.17
CA ARG A 31 13.55 -10.99 -13.30
C ARG A 31 12.19 -10.47 -12.91
N VAL A 32 11.45 -9.94 -13.88
CA VAL A 32 10.08 -9.51 -13.65
C VAL A 32 9.13 -10.34 -14.50
N HIS A 33 8.26 -11.08 -13.84
CA HIS A 33 7.15 -11.81 -14.45
C HIS A 33 5.91 -10.94 -14.30
N ARG A 34 5.45 -10.35 -15.40
CA ARG A 34 4.39 -9.35 -15.37
C ARG A 34 3.01 -9.96 -15.58
N ARG A 35 2.02 -9.30 -14.97
CA ARG A 35 0.59 -9.56 -15.20
C ARG A 35 0.17 -11.00 -14.90
N LEU A 36 0.80 -11.61 -13.90
CA LEU A 36 0.41 -12.95 -13.42
C LEU A 36 -1.06 -12.91 -12.98
N PRO A 37 -1.86 -13.91 -13.38
CA PRO A 37 -3.23 -14.02 -12.91
C PRO A 37 -3.26 -14.57 -11.48
N VAL A 38 -4.02 -13.92 -10.62
CA VAL A 38 -4.34 -14.38 -9.27
C VAL A 38 -5.86 -14.48 -9.19
N VAL A 39 -6.36 -15.71 -9.13
CA VAL A 39 -7.81 -15.99 -9.18
C VAL A 39 -8.37 -15.89 -7.75
N MET A 40 -9.38 -15.05 -7.58
CA MET A 40 -10.10 -14.91 -6.31
C MET A 40 -11.19 -15.95 -6.18
N ARG A 41 -11.69 -16.22 -4.96
CA ARG A 41 -12.73 -17.22 -4.65
C ARG A 41 -14.03 -17.02 -5.44
N ASP A 42 -14.33 -15.79 -5.84
CA ASP A 42 -15.50 -15.43 -6.65
C ASP A 42 -15.25 -15.48 -8.16
N GLY A 43 -14.07 -15.95 -8.58
CA GLY A 43 -13.68 -16.06 -9.98
C GLY A 43 -13.10 -14.76 -10.59
N VAL A 44 -13.08 -13.66 -9.87
CA VAL A 44 -12.41 -12.43 -10.32
C VAL A 44 -10.90 -12.69 -10.41
N VAL A 45 -10.25 -12.16 -11.45
CA VAL A 45 -8.82 -12.37 -11.68
C VAL A 45 -8.07 -11.07 -11.45
N LEU A 46 -7.28 -11.00 -10.39
CA LEU A 46 -6.38 -9.88 -10.14
C LEU A 46 -5.06 -10.05 -10.91
N ARG A 47 -4.31 -8.97 -11.05
CA ARG A 47 -3.01 -8.95 -11.74
C ARG A 47 -1.90 -8.61 -10.77
N ALA A 48 -0.85 -9.44 -10.80
CA ALA A 48 0.36 -9.22 -10.01
C ALA A 48 1.61 -9.26 -10.90
N ASP A 49 2.64 -8.51 -10.51
CA ASP A 49 3.97 -8.61 -11.06
C ASP A 49 4.87 -9.25 -10.00
N HIS A 50 5.61 -10.30 -10.39
CA HIS A 50 6.55 -10.99 -9.53
C HIS A 50 7.98 -10.61 -9.92
N TYR A 51 8.70 -10.01 -8.99
CA TYR A 51 10.12 -9.69 -9.10
C TYR A 51 10.90 -10.83 -8.43
N ALA A 52 11.55 -11.66 -9.25
CA ALA A 52 12.30 -12.83 -8.80
C ALA A 52 13.80 -12.49 -8.72
N PRO A 53 14.43 -12.47 -7.55
CA PRO A 53 15.86 -12.18 -7.41
C PRO A 53 16.71 -13.30 -8.03
N ASP A 54 17.83 -12.93 -8.61
CA ASP A 54 18.77 -13.87 -9.25
C ASP A 54 19.75 -14.43 -8.20
N THR A 55 19.22 -15.20 -7.27
CA THR A 55 19.96 -15.81 -6.18
C THR A 55 19.42 -17.19 -5.83
N SER A 56 20.31 -18.09 -5.42
CA SER A 56 19.93 -19.42 -4.90
C SER A 56 19.45 -19.40 -3.45
N ARG A 57 19.58 -18.26 -2.76
CA ARG A 57 19.20 -18.09 -1.34
C ARG A 57 18.41 -16.80 -1.18
N PRO A 58 17.13 -16.77 -1.58
CA PRO A 58 16.29 -15.61 -1.39
C PRO A 58 16.07 -15.33 0.11
N LEU A 59 15.92 -14.05 0.45
CA LEU A 59 15.75 -13.58 1.83
C LEU A 59 14.31 -13.68 2.34
N GLY A 60 13.37 -14.05 1.50
CA GLY A 60 11.95 -14.14 1.82
C GLY A 60 11.11 -13.56 0.70
N THR A 61 9.79 -13.51 0.91
CA THR A 61 8.82 -12.93 -0.02
C THR A 61 8.21 -11.66 0.56
N ILE A 62 8.03 -10.63 -0.24
CA ILE A 62 7.34 -9.40 0.13
C ILE A 62 6.07 -9.30 -0.72
N LEU A 63 4.92 -9.12 -0.08
CA LEU A 63 3.65 -8.86 -0.73
C LEU A 63 3.28 -7.38 -0.61
N VAL A 64 3.00 -6.76 -1.74
CA VAL A 64 2.53 -5.36 -1.87
C VAL A 64 1.23 -5.37 -2.64
N ARG A 65 0.16 -4.75 -2.10
CA ARG A 65 -1.15 -4.66 -2.74
C ARG A 65 -1.64 -3.21 -2.74
N GLY A 66 -2.19 -2.75 -3.85
CA GLY A 66 -2.73 -1.39 -3.90
C GLY A 66 -3.32 -1.00 -5.25
N PRO A 67 -4.01 0.16 -5.29
CA PRO A 67 -4.75 0.63 -6.47
C PRO A 67 -3.90 1.47 -7.43
N TYR A 68 -2.64 1.81 -7.13
CA TYR A 68 -1.88 2.85 -7.83
C TYR A 68 -1.01 2.35 -8.99
N GLY A 69 -1.22 1.08 -9.40
CA GLY A 69 -0.46 0.43 -10.45
C GLY A 69 0.87 -0.18 -10.00
N ARG A 70 1.48 -0.96 -10.89
CA ARG A 70 2.69 -1.77 -10.62
C ARG A 70 3.92 -1.29 -11.40
N GLU A 71 3.77 -0.19 -12.14
CA GLU A 71 4.83 0.38 -12.97
C GLU A 71 5.54 1.55 -12.25
N LEU A 72 6.38 2.26 -12.99
CA LEU A 72 7.03 3.46 -12.48
C LEU A 72 6.01 4.56 -12.15
N PRO A 73 6.22 5.31 -11.07
CA PRO A 73 7.37 5.28 -10.15
C PRO A 73 7.25 4.26 -9.00
N PHE A 74 6.06 3.72 -8.74
CA PHE A 74 5.79 2.88 -7.56
C PHE A 74 6.63 1.61 -7.51
N SER A 75 6.90 0.98 -8.66
CA SER A 75 7.74 -0.22 -8.71
C SER A 75 9.15 -0.01 -8.15
N ILE A 76 9.68 1.22 -8.17
CA ILE A 76 11.02 1.50 -7.64
C ILE A 76 11.07 1.21 -6.14
N ILE A 77 10.19 1.88 -5.39
CA ILE A 77 10.20 1.87 -3.92
C ILE A 77 9.47 0.67 -3.30
N TYR A 78 8.58 0.01 -4.06
CA TYR A 78 7.79 -1.12 -3.55
C TYR A 78 8.20 -2.47 -4.11
N ALA A 79 9.06 -2.54 -5.12
CA ALA A 79 9.49 -3.82 -5.69
C ALA A 79 11.00 -3.87 -6.00
N GLN A 80 11.50 -2.95 -6.83
CA GLN A 80 12.87 -3.06 -7.37
C GLN A 80 13.95 -2.98 -6.28
N VAL A 81 13.79 -2.07 -5.30
CA VAL A 81 14.75 -1.90 -4.21
C VAL A 81 14.91 -3.15 -3.35
N TYR A 82 13.85 -3.92 -3.17
CA TYR A 82 13.88 -5.17 -2.40
C TYR A 82 14.36 -6.34 -3.25
N ALA A 83 13.87 -6.46 -4.48
CA ALA A 83 14.29 -7.52 -5.40
C ALA A 83 15.79 -7.46 -5.70
N ALA A 84 16.35 -6.27 -5.86
CA ALA A 84 17.79 -6.04 -6.04
C ALA A 84 18.62 -6.37 -4.78
N ARG A 85 17.98 -6.78 -3.68
CA ARG A 85 18.61 -7.20 -2.40
C ARG A 85 18.25 -8.62 -1.98
N GLY A 86 17.66 -9.40 -2.89
CA GLY A 86 17.45 -10.84 -2.69
C GLY A 86 16.07 -11.23 -2.18
N TYR A 87 15.09 -10.33 -2.13
CA TYR A 87 13.70 -10.67 -1.82
C TYR A 87 12.92 -11.00 -3.09
N HIS A 88 12.08 -12.03 -3.06
CA HIS A 88 10.96 -12.11 -3.98
C HIS A 88 9.97 -11.00 -3.66
N VAL A 89 9.46 -10.30 -4.67
CA VAL A 89 8.40 -9.31 -4.45
C VAL A 89 7.22 -9.62 -5.34
N VAL A 90 6.04 -9.69 -4.76
CA VAL A 90 4.77 -9.75 -5.47
C VAL A 90 4.08 -8.40 -5.30
N PHE A 91 3.95 -7.67 -6.39
CA PHE A 91 3.23 -6.40 -6.43
C PHE A 91 1.91 -6.60 -7.17
N GLN A 92 0.80 -6.53 -6.46
CA GLN A 92 -0.54 -6.82 -6.97
C GLN A 92 -1.36 -5.53 -7.06
N SER A 93 -2.07 -5.34 -8.18
CA SER A 93 -3.13 -4.35 -8.26
C SER A 93 -4.41 -4.92 -7.67
N VAL A 94 -5.08 -4.12 -6.84
CA VAL A 94 -6.35 -4.51 -6.23
C VAL A 94 -7.46 -4.57 -7.28
N ARG A 95 -8.60 -5.11 -6.89
CA ARG A 95 -9.79 -5.31 -7.72
C ARG A 95 -10.17 -4.04 -8.48
N GLY A 96 -10.51 -4.16 -9.77
CA GLY A 96 -10.95 -3.07 -10.64
C GLY A 96 -9.87 -2.05 -11.04
N THR A 97 -8.57 -2.33 -10.79
CA THR A 97 -7.48 -1.41 -11.12
C THR A 97 -6.38 -2.05 -11.96
N PHE A 98 -5.78 -1.30 -12.87
CA PHE A 98 -4.60 -1.67 -13.67
C PHE A 98 -4.65 -3.07 -14.28
N GLY A 99 -5.81 -3.42 -14.85
CA GLY A 99 -6.08 -4.68 -15.53
C GLY A 99 -6.46 -5.83 -14.61
N SER A 100 -6.59 -5.64 -13.30
CA SER A 100 -7.32 -6.53 -12.41
C SER A 100 -8.82 -6.46 -12.71
N GLY A 101 -9.50 -7.60 -12.66
CA GLY A 101 -10.93 -7.70 -12.93
C GLY A 101 -11.80 -7.19 -11.76
N GLY A 102 -13.13 -7.22 -11.99
CA GLY A 102 -14.12 -6.70 -11.04
C GLY A 102 -14.17 -5.17 -11.00
N ASP A 103 -14.98 -4.64 -10.09
CA ASP A 103 -15.16 -3.21 -9.89
C ASP A 103 -14.33 -2.72 -8.72
N PHE A 104 -13.77 -1.53 -8.84
CA PHE A 104 -13.05 -0.90 -7.74
C PHE A 104 -14.04 -0.24 -6.80
N VAL A 105 -14.23 -0.86 -5.64
CA VAL A 105 -14.92 -0.27 -4.50
C VAL A 105 -13.91 -0.14 -3.36
N PRO A 106 -13.41 1.07 -3.07
CA PRO A 106 -12.27 1.24 -2.18
C PRO A 106 -12.46 0.57 -0.83
N MET A 107 -11.44 -0.21 -0.43
CA MET A 107 -11.30 -0.85 0.89
C MET A 107 -12.32 -1.96 1.22
N VAL A 108 -13.31 -2.23 0.34
CA VAL A 108 -14.39 -3.18 0.61
C VAL A 108 -13.96 -4.65 0.44
N HIS A 109 -13.11 -4.95 -0.52
CA HIS A 109 -12.74 -6.33 -0.88
C HIS A 109 -11.37 -6.76 -0.35
N GLU A 110 -10.66 -5.88 0.37
CA GLU A 110 -9.24 -6.06 0.63
C GLU A 110 -8.92 -7.26 1.54
N ALA A 111 -9.78 -7.58 2.50
CA ALA A 111 -9.57 -8.71 3.40
C ALA A 111 -9.72 -10.06 2.65
N ASP A 112 -10.81 -10.23 1.90
CA ASP A 112 -11.08 -11.44 1.13
C ASP A 112 -10.02 -11.65 0.03
N ASP A 113 -9.73 -10.61 -0.75
CA ASP A 113 -8.73 -10.65 -1.81
C ASP A 113 -7.31 -10.88 -1.27
N ALA A 114 -6.99 -10.41 -0.06
CA ALA A 114 -5.72 -10.72 0.59
C ALA A 114 -5.60 -12.19 0.95
N ALA A 115 -6.64 -12.79 1.54
CA ALA A 115 -6.65 -14.21 1.90
C ALA A 115 -6.49 -15.10 0.67
N ASP A 116 -7.16 -14.76 -0.44
CA ASP A 116 -7.05 -15.50 -1.71
C ASP A 116 -5.67 -15.33 -2.34
N THR A 117 -5.08 -14.13 -2.23
CA THR A 117 -3.70 -13.88 -2.70
C THR A 117 -2.69 -14.70 -1.91
N VAL A 118 -2.86 -14.84 -0.60
CA VAL A 118 -2.00 -15.71 0.22
C VAL A 118 -2.17 -17.19 -0.18
N SER A 119 -3.39 -17.62 -0.46
CA SER A 119 -3.63 -18.97 -0.96
C SER A 119 -2.92 -19.21 -2.29
N TRP A 120 -2.97 -18.26 -3.21
CA TRP A 120 -2.21 -18.30 -4.45
C TRP A 120 -0.69 -18.31 -4.21
N LEU A 121 -0.16 -17.54 -3.24
CA LEU A 121 1.27 -17.55 -2.90
C LEU A 121 1.75 -18.93 -2.47
N ARG A 122 0.98 -19.67 -1.68
CA ARG A 122 1.31 -21.03 -1.21
C ARG A 122 1.53 -22.03 -2.36
N GLU A 123 0.88 -21.80 -3.48
CA GLU A 123 0.99 -22.65 -4.68
C GLU A 123 2.22 -22.33 -5.55
N GLN A 124 2.93 -21.24 -5.26
CA GLN A 124 4.04 -20.82 -6.11
C GLN A 124 5.32 -21.60 -5.77
N PRO A 125 5.99 -22.22 -6.77
CA PRO A 125 7.18 -23.04 -6.53
C PRO A 125 8.39 -22.25 -6.01
N TRP A 126 8.36 -20.93 -6.12
CA TRP A 126 9.39 -20.01 -5.62
C TRP A 126 9.04 -19.41 -4.25
N PHE A 127 7.87 -19.67 -3.72
CA PHE A 127 7.48 -19.15 -2.41
C PHE A 127 8.35 -19.72 -1.30
N THR A 128 8.90 -18.84 -0.47
CA THR A 128 9.87 -19.20 0.57
C THR A 128 9.23 -19.74 1.85
N GLY A 129 7.90 -19.88 1.89
CA GLY A 129 7.14 -20.36 3.06
C GLY A 129 6.77 -19.26 4.05
N THR A 130 7.42 -18.11 3.99
CA THR A 130 7.10 -16.94 4.80
C THR A 130 7.12 -15.68 3.94
N PHE A 131 6.35 -14.67 4.37
CA PHE A 131 6.32 -13.38 3.68
C PHE A 131 6.19 -12.21 4.66
N GLY A 132 6.62 -11.03 4.22
CA GLY A 132 6.33 -9.76 4.86
C GLY A 132 5.46 -8.89 3.97
N THR A 133 4.86 -7.85 4.53
CA THR A 133 4.09 -6.85 3.77
C THR A 133 4.71 -5.47 3.90
N VAL A 134 4.60 -4.68 2.84
CA VAL A 134 5.09 -3.28 2.79
C VAL A 134 4.07 -2.44 2.05
N GLY A 135 3.79 -1.26 2.56
CA GLY A 135 2.92 -0.33 1.83
C GLY A 135 2.59 0.95 2.56
N LEU A 136 2.24 1.96 1.77
CA LEU A 136 1.89 3.31 2.19
C LEU A 136 0.41 3.59 1.91
N SER A 137 -0.24 4.35 2.78
CA SER A 137 -1.59 4.86 2.54
C SER A 137 -2.58 3.71 2.31
N TYR A 138 -3.26 3.65 1.18
CA TYR A 138 -4.13 2.52 0.81
C TYR A 138 -3.38 1.17 0.87
N LEU A 139 -2.11 1.11 0.46
CA LEU A 139 -1.29 -0.10 0.59
C LEU A 139 -1.03 -0.46 2.06
N GLY A 140 -1.15 0.49 2.97
CA GLY A 140 -1.16 0.27 4.42
C GLY A 140 -2.49 -0.32 4.88
N PHE A 141 -3.62 0.20 4.39
CA PHE A 141 -4.93 -0.36 4.66
C PHE A 141 -5.03 -1.84 4.24
N THR A 142 -4.50 -2.21 3.07
CA THR A 142 -4.51 -3.61 2.61
C THR A 142 -3.78 -4.54 3.57
N GLN A 143 -2.80 -4.04 4.33
CA GLN A 143 -2.10 -4.81 5.35
C GLN A 143 -2.97 -4.98 6.60
N TRP A 144 -3.66 -3.93 7.06
CA TRP A 144 -4.62 -4.04 8.17
C TRP A 144 -5.76 -4.99 7.81
N ALA A 145 -6.23 -4.98 6.56
CA ALA A 145 -7.21 -5.93 6.08
C ALA A 145 -6.73 -7.38 6.20
N LEU A 146 -5.48 -7.67 5.80
CA LEU A 146 -4.85 -8.98 6.00
C LEU A 146 -4.65 -9.32 7.48
N LEU A 147 -4.26 -8.35 8.31
CA LEU A 147 -4.03 -8.52 9.73
C LEU A 147 -5.31 -8.73 10.55
N SER A 148 -6.50 -8.54 9.95
CA SER A 148 -7.77 -8.89 10.57
C SER A 148 -7.94 -10.41 10.74
N ASP A 149 -7.28 -11.20 9.87
CA ASP A 149 -7.15 -12.66 10.00
C ASP A 149 -5.74 -13.07 9.52
N PRO A 150 -4.69 -12.85 10.35
CA PRO A 150 -3.31 -12.97 9.91
C PRO A 150 -2.94 -14.42 9.63
N PRO A 151 -2.46 -14.74 8.40
CA PRO A 151 -2.03 -16.08 8.06
C PRO A 151 -0.71 -16.43 8.77
N PRO A 152 -0.45 -17.72 9.07
CA PRO A 152 0.73 -18.14 9.81
C PRO A 152 2.06 -17.88 9.09
N GLU A 153 2.04 -17.70 7.78
CA GLU A 153 3.21 -17.39 6.96
C GLU A 153 3.62 -15.91 7.01
N LEU A 154 2.77 -15.04 7.55
CA LEU A 154 3.08 -13.61 7.69
C LEU A 154 4.08 -13.41 8.83
N ALA A 155 5.30 -13.00 8.47
CA ALA A 155 6.41 -12.85 9.42
C ALA A 155 6.58 -11.41 9.93
N ALA A 156 6.22 -10.40 9.13
CA ALA A 156 6.33 -8.99 9.51
C ALA A 156 5.45 -8.10 8.62
N ALA A 157 5.06 -6.95 9.15
CA ALA A 157 4.38 -5.91 8.39
C ALA A 157 5.11 -4.56 8.51
N VAL A 158 5.10 -3.77 7.44
CA VAL A 158 5.62 -2.40 7.42
C VAL A 158 4.55 -1.48 6.86
N VAL A 159 3.90 -0.74 7.74
CA VAL A 159 2.77 0.13 7.42
C VAL A 159 3.21 1.58 7.49
N THR A 160 3.19 2.25 6.36
CA THR A 160 3.53 3.67 6.24
C THR A 160 2.24 4.47 6.05
N VAL A 161 1.92 5.38 6.95
CA VAL A 161 0.73 6.27 6.89
C VAL A 161 -0.54 5.53 6.46
N GLY A 162 -0.75 4.33 7.01
CA GLY A 162 -1.85 3.43 6.62
C GLY A 162 -3.03 3.51 7.59
N PRO A 163 -4.20 3.98 7.15
CA PRO A 163 -5.39 3.98 8.00
C PRO A 163 -5.87 2.55 8.24
N HIS A 164 -6.56 2.32 9.36
CA HIS A 164 -7.26 1.06 9.65
C HIS A 164 -8.78 1.23 9.75
N ASP A 165 -9.25 2.47 9.78
CA ASP A 165 -10.66 2.83 9.79
C ASP A 165 -10.91 4.00 8.83
N LEU A 166 -11.67 3.75 7.76
CA LEU A 166 -11.97 4.78 6.77
C LEU A 166 -12.95 5.82 7.31
N HIS A 167 -13.95 5.43 8.11
CA HIS A 167 -14.87 6.40 8.71
C HIS A 167 -14.12 7.40 9.59
N SER A 168 -13.27 6.91 10.48
CA SER A 168 -12.45 7.75 11.34
C SER A 168 -11.52 8.69 10.56
N SER A 169 -11.06 8.26 9.37
CA SER A 169 -10.27 9.12 8.48
C SER A 169 -11.09 10.20 7.78
N SER A 170 -12.33 9.87 7.39
CA SER A 170 -13.16 10.76 6.56
C SER A 170 -14.07 11.67 7.38
N TRP A 171 -14.56 11.19 8.55
CA TRP A 171 -15.53 11.90 9.40
C TRP A 171 -15.05 12.14 10.83
N GLY A 172 -13.84 11.71 11.19
CA GLY A 172 -13.34 11.68 12.58
C GLY A 172 -13.34 13.02 13.31
N THR A 173 -13.38 14.15 12.59
CA THR A 173 -13.50 15.50 13.18
C THR A 173 -14.95 15.96 13.32
N GLY A 174 -15.94 15.15 12.91
CA GLY A 174 -17.37 15.53 12.83
C GLY A 174 -17.72 16.30 11.55
N ALA A 175 -16.75 16.54 10.68
CA ALA A 175 -16.95 17.10 9.34
C ALA A 175 -16.24 16.21 8.33
N PHE A 176 -16.81 16.08 7.12
CA PHE A 176 -16.18 15.30 6.06
C PHE A 176 -14.85 15.92 5.63
N ALA A 177 -13.79 15.12 5.58
CA ALA A 177 -12.45 15.53 5.14
C ALA A 177 -12.42 15.73 3.61
N LEU A 178 -13.17 16.74 3.16
CA LEU A 178 -13.53 17.00 1.78
C LEU A 178 -12.33 17.08 0.86
N ASN A 179 -11.33 17.89 1.22
CA ASN A 179 -10.17 18.14 0.38
C ASN A 179 -9.37 16.86 0.09
N ASP A 180 -9.21 16.03 1.10
CA ASP A 180 -8.41 14.81 1.00
C ASP A 180 -9.13 13.72 0.20
N PHE A 181 -10.40 13.47 0.50
CA PHE A 181 -11.13 12.37 -0.11
C PHE A 181 -11.69 12.72 -1.50
N LEU A 182 -12.04 13.98 -1.76
CA LEU A 182 -12.41 14.43 -3.10
C LEU A 182 -11.16 14.44 -4.02
N GLY A 183 -10.04 14.96 -3.53
CA GLY A 183 -8.79 14.99 -4.27
C GLY A 183 -8.26 13.59 -4.58
N TRP A 184 -8.33 12.66 -3.62
CA TRP A 184 -7.97 11.27 -3.83
C TRP A 184 -8.89 10.59 -4.85
N SER A 185 -10.20 10.80 -4.76
CA SER A 185 -11.17 10.22 -5.69
C SER A 185 -10.95 10.72 -7.12
N ASP A 186 -10.68 12.02 -7.31
CA ASP A 186 -10.36 12.60 -8.61
C ASP A 186 -9.05 12.05 -9.19
N MET A 187 -8.03 11.87 -8.34
CA MET A 187 -6.76 11.24 -8.72
C MET A 187 -6.97 9.80 -9.20
N VAL A 188 -7.69 8.98 -8.45
CA VAL A 188 -7.92 7.56 -8.77
C VAL A 188 -8.76 7.41 -10.04
N ALA A 189 -9.81 8.20 -10.21
CA ALA A 189 -10.64 8.20 -11.43
C ALA A 189 -9.82 8.47 -12.70
N ASN A 190 -8.72 9.22 -12.59
CA ASN A 190 -7.90 9.65 -13.74
C ASN A 190 -6.53 8.95 -13.85
N GLN A 191 -6.18 8.02 -12.94
CA GLN A 191 -4.84 7.44 -12.88
C GLN A 191 -4.50 6.49 -14.03
N GLU A 192 -5.47 5.85 -14.66
CA GLU A 192 -5.30 4.92 -15.78
C GLU A 192 -5.44 5.58 -17.16
N THR A 193 -5.56 6.90 -17.19
CA THR A 193 -5.63 7.66 -18.45
C THR A 193 -4.26 7.73 -19.15
N SER A 194 -4.25 8.11 -20.43
CA SER A 194 -3.00 8.26 -21.18
C SER A 194 -2.04 9.27 -20.54
N ALA A 195 -0.74 9.13 -20.79
CA ALA A 195 0.27 10.04 -20.23
C ALA A 195 0.02 11.52 -20.57
N VAL A 196 -0.48 11.81 -21.78
CA VAL A 196 -0.85 13.17 -22.21
C VAL A 196 -2.04 13.69 -21.40
N ASN A 197 -3.08 12.86 -21.24
CA ASN A 197 -4.26 13.24 -20.47
C ASN A 197 -3.91 13.42 -18.98
N ARG A 198 -3.04 12.58 -18.45
CA ARG A 198 -2.55 12.68 -17.07
C ARG A 198 -1.79 13.97 -16.80
N LEU A 199 -0.93 14.40 -17.73
CA LEU A 199 -0.23 15.69 -17.64
C LEU A 199 -1.23 16.86 -17.70
N ALA A 200 -2.16 16.84 -18.66
CA ALA A 200 -3.21 17.86 -18.77
C ALA A 200 -4.11 17.90 -17.53
N PHE A 201 -4.41 16.73 -16.94
CA PHE A 201 -5.14 16.58 -15.69
C PHE A 201 -4.37 17.24 -14.54
N GLN A 202 -3.09 16.92 -14.34
CA GLN A 202 -2.27 17.48 -13.26
C GLN A 202 -2.16 19.00 -13.33
N LEU A 203 -2.03 19.57 -14.52
CA LEU A 203 -1.96 21.04 -14.73
C LEU A 203 -3.27 21.76 -14.33
N ARG A 204 -4.40 21.07 -14.35
CA ARG A 204 -5.73 21.64 -14.05
C ARG A 204 -6.31 21.16 -12.72
N ALA A 205 -5.72 20.13 -12.11
CA ALA A 205 -6.28 19.43 -10.96
C ALA A 205 -6.60 20.40 -9.80
N ARG A 206 -5.64 21.26 -9.45
CA ARG A 206 -5.81 22.20 -8.34
C ARG A 206 -7.01 23.13 -8.55
N ARG A 207 -7.11 23.75 -9.72
CA ARG A 207 -8.21 24.68 -10.01
C ARG A 207 -9.56 23.97 -10.01
N ARG A 208 -9.65 22.79 -10.61
CA ARG A 208 -10.87 21.97 -10.64
C ARG A 208 -11.30 21.58 -9.21
N LEU A 209 -10.33 21.19 -8.39
CA LEU A 209 -10.58 20.83 -7.01
C LEU A 209 -11.03 22.04 -6.18
N ASP A 210 -10.36 23.20 -6.32
CA ASP A 210 -10.72 24.44 -5.63
C ASP A 210 -12.17 24.88 -5.98
N GLU A 211 -12.58 24.74 -7.24
CA GLU A 211 -13.94 25.03 -7.70
C GLU A 211 -14.97 24.05 -7.09
N ALA A 212 -14.63 22.75 -7.01
CA ALA A 212 -15.52 21.73 -6.45
C ALA A 212 -15.65 21.84 -4.92
N VAL A 213 -14.55 22.10 -4.22
CA VAL A 213 -14.53 22.27 -2.75
C VAL A 213 -15.36 23.47 -2.30
N ALA A 214 -15.48 24.50 -3.13
CA ALA A 214 -16.32 25.68 -2.86
C ALA A 214 -17.82 25.43 -3.12
N GLY A 215 -18.18 24.30 -3.75
CA GLY A 215 -19.56 23.99 -4.15
C GLY A 215 -20.39 23.36 -3.04
N VAL A 216 -21.68 23.66 -3.02
CA VAL A 216 -22.67 23.07 -2.13
C VAL A 216 -23.92 22.71 -2.90
N PRO A 217 -24.63 21.61 -2.59
CA PRO A 217 -24.24 20.52 -1.65
C PRO A 217 -22.99 19.75 -2.08
N LEU A 218 -22.26 19.17 -1.11
CA LEU A 218 -20.97 18.52 -1.36
C LEU A 218 -21.04 17.35 -2.33
N ASN A 219 -22.11 16.55 -2.28
CA ASN A 219 -22.33 15.43 -3.18
C ASN A 219 -22.52 15.89 -4.64
N GLU A 220 -23.28 16.96 -4.88
CA GLU A 220 -23.49 17.51 -6.23
C GLU A 220 -22.20 18.12 -6.79
N ALA A 221 -21.46 18.86 -5.98
CA ALA A 221 -20.19 19.45 -6.36
C ALA A 221 -19.14 18.37 -6.67
N GLY A 222 -19.10 17.32 -5.85
CA GLY A 222 -18.26 16.14 -6.10
C GLY A 222 -18.64 15.41 -7.39
N ARG A 223 -19.94 15.18 -7.63
CA ARG A 223 -20.43 14.56 -8.88
C ARG A 223 -20.08 15.39 -10.11
N ALA A 224 -20.14 16.71 -10.02
CA ALA A 224 -19.76 17.60 -11.13
C ALA A 224 -18.26 17.46 -11.47
N LEU A 225 -17.40 17.22 -10.48
CA LEU A 225 -15.96 17.01 -10.69
C LEU A 225 -15.64 15.61 -11.20
N LEU A 226 -16.20 14.58 -10.54
CA LEU A 226 -15.82 13.16 -10.69
C LEU A 226 -16.59 12.47 -11.84
N GLY A 227 -17.73 12.99 -12.24
CA GLY A 227 -18.64 12.28 -13.14
C GLY A 227 -19.05 10.93 -12.55
N GLU A 228 -19.00 9.88 -13.35
CA GLU A 228 -19.26 8.51 -12.89
C GLU A 228 -17.97 7.78 -12.45
N GLY A 229 -16.82 8.48 -12.43
CA GLY A 229 -15.50 7.86 -12.20
C GLY A 229 -15.23 7.44 -10.75
N SER A 230 -15.98 7.92 -9.78
CA SER A 230 -15.79 7.65 -8.36
C SER A 230 -17.11 7.54 -7.61
N PRO A 231 -17.93 6.51 -7.86
CA PRO A 231 -19.28 6.39 -7.28
C PRO A 231 -19.27 6.25 -5.76
N TRP A 232 -18.18 5.77 -5.16
CA TRP A 232 -18.00 5.64 -3.72
C TRP A 232 -17.99 6.97 -2.97
N TYR A 233 -17.59 8.07 -3.63
CA TYR A 233 -17.47 9.38 -2.98
C TYR A 233 -18.80 9.88 -2.40
N GLU A 234 -19.90 9.78 -3.17
CA GLU A 234 -21.22 10.15 -2.71
C GLU A 234 -21.66 9.28 -1.54
N SER A 235 -21.46 7.97 -1.63
CA SER A 235 -21.78 7.04 -0.56
C SER A 235 -21.05 7.38 0.74
N TRP A 236 -19.80 7.82 0.68
CA TRP A 236 -19.07 8.23 1.88
C TRP A 236 -19.66 9.49 2.54
N ILE A 237 -20.19 10.43 1.74
CA ILE A 237 -20.85 11.64 2.26
C ILE A 237 -22.22 11.32 2.86
N GLU A 238 -22.94 10.38 2.26
CA GLU A 238 -24.30 10.02 2.67
C GLU A 238 -24.37 9.21 3.97
N HIS A 239 -23.22 8.67 4.44
CA HIS A 239 -23.12 7.84 5.65
C HIS A 239 -22.22 8.49 6.72
N PRO A 240 -22.64 9.64 7.33
CA PRO A 240 -21.81 10.32 8.34
C PRO A 240 -21.76 9.61 9.70
N ASP A 241 -22.68 8.68 9.97
CA ASP A 241 -22.79 7.99 11.25
C ASP A 241 -21.69 6.93 11.38
N PRO A 242 -20.84 6.96 12.44
CA PRO A 242 -19.83 5.94 12.66
C PRO A 242 -20.40 4.55 12.89
N ASP A 243 -21.62 4.44 13.38
CA ASP A 243 -22.27 3.17 13.68
C ASP A 243 -23.03 2.58 12.48
N ASP A 244 -23.01 3.27 11.32
CA ASP A 244 -23.64 2.77 10.10
C ASP A 244 -22.92 1.50 9.61
N PRO A 245 -23.67 0.39 9.36
CA PRO A 245 -23.13 -0.85 8.82
C PRO A 245 -22.40 -0.68 7.47
N PHE A 246 -22.63 0.41 6.76
CA PHE A 246 -21.92 0.77 5.55
C PHE A 246 -20.39 0.71 5.73
N TRP A 247 -19.88 1.09 6.91
CA TRP A 247 -18.44 1.16 7.19
C TRP A 247 -17.81 -0.17 7.63
N GLU A 248 -18.62 -1.20 7.91
CA GLU A 248 -18.13 -2.45 8.50
C GLU A 248 -16.97 -3.06 7.71
N ARG A 249 -17.07 -3.11 6.37
CA ARG A 249 -16.02 -3.67 5.51
C ARG A 249 -14.81 -2.76 5.31
N MET A 250 -14.90 -1.52 5.71
CA MET A 250 -13.84 -0.51 5.61
C MET A 250 -13.22 -0.15 6.96
N ARG A 251 -13.55 -0.95 8.00
CA ARG A 251 -13.05 -0.80 9.36
C ARG A 251 -12.31 -2.05 9.80
N MET A 252 -10.99 -1.91 9.98
CA MET A 252 -10.07 -3.01 10.31
C MET A 252 -9.58 -2.93 11.76
N THR A 253 -10.39 -2.40 12.68
CA THR A 253 -10.04 -2.32 14.12
C THR A 253 -9.73 -3.68 14.72
N ALA A 254 -10.42 -4.74 14.27
CA ALA A 254 -10.14 -6.11 14.70
C ALA A 254 -8.69 -6.56 14.38
N ALA A 255 -8.02 -5.94 13.41
CA ALA A 255 -6.62 -6.22 13.11
C ALA A 255 -5.71 -5.83 14.28
N LEU A 256 -6.02 -4.74 14.98
CA LEU A 256 -5.25 -4.28 16.13
C LEU A 256 -5.33 -5.27 17.30
N ASP A 257 -6.47 -5.98 17.43
CA ASP A 257 -6.65 -7.01 18.46
C ASP A 257 -6.04 -8.36 18.07
N ARG A 258 -5.98 -8.68 16.79
CA ARG A 258 -5.56 -10.00 16.29
C ARG A 258 -4.12 -10.04 15.84
N CYS A 259 -3.53 -8.92 15.48
CA CYS A 259 -2.13 -8.84 15.04
C CYS A 259 -1.18 -9.40 16.11
N ARG A 260 -0.30 -10.30 15.69
CA ARG A 260 0.74 -10.94 16.54
C ARG A 260 2.11 -10.91 15.87
N VAL A 261 2.19 -10.40 14.66
CA VAL A 261 3.45 -10.29 13.93
C VAL A 261 4.14 -8.96 14.24
N PRO A 262 5.46 -8.90 14.14
CA PRO A 262 6.21 -7.64 14.26
C PRO A 262 5.72 -6.59 13.26
N VAL A 263 5.46 -5.36 13.73
CA VAL A 263 4.95 -4.26 12.91
C VAL A 263 5.86 -3.04 13.01
N LEU A 264 6.32 -2.53 11.88
CA LEU A 264 6.99 -1.23 11.78
C LEU A 264 6.01 -0.21 11.23
N LEU A 265 5.81 0.87 11.96
CA LEU A 265 4.92 1.97 11.60
C LEU A 265 5.73 3.21 11.22
N PHE A 266 5.30 3.89 10.16
CA PHE A 266 5.81 5.21 9.79
C PHE A 266 4.70 6.23 9.66
N SER A 267 4.95 7.45 10.12
CA SER A 267 4.08 8.59 9.88
C SER A 267 4.86 9.91 9.81
N GLY A 268 4.16 10.96 9.47
CA GLY A 268 4.60 12.34 9.58
C GLY A 268 3.71 13.12 10.54
N TRP A 269 4.26 14.10 11.25
CA TRP A 269 3.47 14.96 12.14
C TRP A 269 2.37 15.75 11.40
N GLN A 270 2.52 15.96 10.09
CA GLN A 270 1.54 16.61 9.24
C GLN A 270 0.80 15.61 8.31
N ASP A 271 0.81 14.33 8.68
CA ASP A 271 0.08 13.30 7.94
C ASP A 271 -1.40 13.25 8.36
N ILE A 272 -2.27 13.01 7.39
CA ILE A 272 -3.73 12.92 7.61
C ILE A 272 -4.15 11.71 8.44
N PHE A 273 -3.28 10.68 8.57
CA PHE A 273 -3.53 9.45 9.33
C PHE A 273 -2.65 9.31 10.57
N VAL A 274 -2.00 10.41 11.02
CA VAL A 274 -1.08 10.35 12.17
C VAL A 274 -1.76 9.89 13.45
N ASP A 275 -2.99 10.31 13.69
CA ASP A 275 -3.75 9.91 14.89
C ASP A 275 -4.01 8.40 14.90
N GLN A 276 -4.41 7.83 13.76
CA GLN A 276 -4.59 6.38 13.63
C GLN A 276 -3.25 5.64 13.75
N THR A 277 -2.15 6.18 13.22
CA THR A 277 -0.83 5.55 13.37
C THR A 277 -0.40 5.52 14.85
N ILE A 278 -0.66 6.58 15.61
CA ILE A 278 -0.38 6.63 17.05
C ILE A 278 -1.28 5.65 17.82
N GLU A 279 -2.54 5.54 17.46
CA GLU A 279 -3.47 4.56 18.01
C GLU A 279 -2.99 3.13 17.75
N GLN A 280 -2.65 2.79 16.51
CA GLN A 280 -2.08 1.51 16.11
C GLN A 280 -0.85 1.16 16.95
N TYR A 281 0.09 2.10 17.10
CA TYR A 281 1.28 1.89 17.92
C TYR A 281 0.94 1.60 19.37
N ARG A 282 0.06 2.42 19.99
CA ARG A 282 -0.34 2.25 21.40
C ARG A 282 -1.00 0.91 21.64
N GLN A 283 -2.00 0.55 20.83
CA GLN A 283 -2.73 -0.70 21.01
C GLN A 283 -1.84 -1.92 20.82
N LEU A 284 -0.99 -1.95 19.80
CA LEU A 284 -0.06 -3.06 19.57
C LEU A 284 0.96 -3.19 20.71
N ARG A 285 1.56 -2.06 21.12
CA ARG A 285 2.52 -2.03 22.23
C ARG A 285 1.89 -2.51 23.54
N ASP A 286 0.71 -2.03 23.88
CA ASP A 286 0.03 -2.37 25.13
C ASP A 286 -0.38 -3.85 25.17
N ARG A 287 -0.51 -4.49 24.01
CA ARG A 287 -0.70 -5.94 23.86
C ARG A 287 0.62 -6.73 23.85
N GLY A 288 1.77 -6.08 23.92
CA GLY A 288 3.08 -6.74 23.89
C GLY A 288 3.49 -7.26 22.51
N VAL A 289 2.90 -6.73 21.44
CA VAL A 289 3.36 -6.99 20.07
C VAL A 289 4.68 -6.27 19.83
N ASP A 290 5.61 -6.92 19.14
CA ASP A 290 6.85 -6.26 18.71
C ASP A 290 6.51 -5.17 17.69
N VAL A 291 6.48 -3.92 18.12
CA VAL A 291 6.09 -2.77 17.31
C VAL A 291 7.09 -1.63 17.45
N ALA A 292 7.48 -1.06 16.32
CA ALA A 292 8.29 0.14 16.26
C ALA A 292 7.56 1.26 15.49
N LEU A 293 7.84 2.52 15.86
CA LEU A 293 7.23 3.70 15.26
C LEU A 293 8.29 4.74 14.93
N THR A 294 8.27 5.24 13.71
CA THR A 294 9.05 6.41 13.29
C THR A 294 8.11 7.51 12.81
N ILE A 295 8.14 8.67 13.47
CA ILE A 295 7.41 9.88 13.04
C ILE A 295 8.41 10.99 12.73
N GLY A 296 8.29 11.61 11.55
CA GLY A 296 9.15 12.69 11.13
C GLY A 296 8.38 13.96 10.72
N PRO A 297 9.10 15.03 10.30
CA PRO A 297 8.49 16.30 9.91
C PRO A 297 7.96 16.22 8.45
N TRP A 298 7.08 15.26 8.18
CA TRP A 298 6.59 14.97 6.84
C TRP A 298 5.07 15.11 6.74
N THR A 299 4.61 15.47 5.53
CA THR A 299 3.22 15.31 5.10
C THR A 299 3.03 13.94 4.43
N HIS A 300 1.78 13.57 4.14
CA HIS A 300 1.43 12.33 3.44
C HIS A 300 2.27 12.11 2.18
N GLU A 301 2.29 13.08 1.28
CA GLU A 301 3.03 13.01 0.01
C GLU A 301 4.56 12.97 0.19
N GLN A 302 5.06 13.55 1.27
CA GLN A 302 6.50 13.57 1.53
C GLN A 302 7.04 12.21 1.95
N MET A 303 6.18 11.24 2.30
CA MET A 303 6.59 9.88 2.62
C MET A 303 7.25 9.18 1.42
N VAL A 304 6.79 9.45 0.20
CA VAL A 304 7.38 8.88 -1.03
C VAL A 304 8.46 9.75 -1.67
N THR A 305 8.77 10.89 -1.07
CA THR A 305 9.79 11.84 -1.57
C THR A 305 10.87 12.08 -0.53
N LYS A 306 10.64 12.97 0.43
CA LYS A 306 11.65 13.37 1.44
C LYS A 306 11.97 12.25 2.43
N ALA A 307 10.98 11.46 2.83
CA ALA A 307 11.15 10.36 3.78
C ALA A 307 11.58 9.05 3.11
N ALA A 308 11.45 8.92 1.78
CA ALA A 308 11.59 7.66 1.07
C ALA A 308 12.90 6.91 1.39
N GLY A 309 14.02 7.61 1.47
CA GLY A 309 15.31 7.00 1.80
C GLY A 309 15.33 6.37 3.19
N GLN A 310 14.84 7.08 4.21
CA GLN A 310 14.76 6.61 5.58
C GLN A 310 13.75 5.46 5.70
N THR A 311 12.55 5.64 5.15
CA THR A 311 11.50 4.62 5.18
C THR A 311 11.97 3.30 4.59
N VAL A 312 12.60 3.33 3.40
CA VAL A 312 13.12 2.13 2.75
C VAL A 312 14.29 1.52 3.53
N ALA A 313 15.20 2.32 4.08
CA ALA A 313 16.33 1.82 4.87
C ALA A 313 15.84 1.06 6.11
N GLU A 314 14.97 1.67 6.90
CA GLU A 314 14.41 1.05 8.10
C GLU A 314 13.51 -0.17 7.76
N THR A 315 12.80 -0.14 6.63
CA THR A 315 12.06 -1.31 6.12
C THR A 315 12.98 -2.49 5.83
N LEU A 316 14.12 -2.24 5.18
CA LEU A 316 15.12 -3.28 4.89
C LEU A 316 15.70 -3.88 6.18
N GLU A 317 15.97 -3.06 7.19
CA GLU A 317 16.42 -3.52 8.50
C GLU A 317 15.36 -4.38 9.20
N TRP A 318 14.11 -3.91 9.21
CA TRP A 318 12.98 -4.62 9.83
C TRP A 318 12.72 -5.98 9.19
N LEU A 319 12.62 -6.01 7.86
CA LEU A 319 12.45 -7.25 7.11
C LEU A 319 13.70 -8.14 7.18
N GLY A 320 14.89 -7.54 7.27
CA GLY A 320 16.12 -8.27 7.52
C GLY A 320 16.05 -9.07 8.82
N ALA A 321 15.60 -8.45 9.91
CA ALA A 321 15.45 -9.08 11.21
C ALA A 321 14.33 -10.13 11.24
N HIS A 322 13.11 -9.74 10.84
CA HIS A 322 11.91 -10.51 11.12
C HIS A 322 11.50 -11.48 10.00
N LEU A 323 11.91 -11.22 8.74
CA LEU A 323 11.63 -12.10 7.61
C LEU A 323 12.85 -12.91 7.18
N ALA A 324 14.03 -12.29 7.13
CA ALA A 324 15.24 -12.95 6.66
C ALA A 324 16.11 -13.56 7.78
N GLY A 325 15.74 -13.40 9.05
CA GLY A 325 16.47 -13.91 10.21
C GLY A 325 17.88 -13.33 10.39
N GLN A 326 18.11 -12.11 9.88
CA GLN A 326 19.39 -11.43 10.01
C GLN A 326 19.54 -10.80 11.40
N ARG A 327 20.76 -10.76 11.92
CA ARG A 327 21.04 -10.01 13.14
C ARG A 327 21.10 -8.51 12.79
N VAL A 328 20.19 -7.74 13.34
CA VAL A 328 20.14 -6.28 13.22
C VAL A 328 20.39 -5.69 14.61
N ALA A 329 21.03 -4.54 14.66
CA ALA A 329 21.23 -3.82 15.92
C ALA A 329 19.85 -3.46 16.53
N PRO A 330 19.71 -3.53 17.87
CA PRO A 330 18.50 -3.07 18.53
C PRO A 330 18.21 -1.62 18.15
N ARG A 331 16.95 -1.30 17.92
CA ARG A 331 16.52 0.10 17.75
C ARG A 331 16.58 0.77 19.14
N ASP A 332 17.15 1.96 19.19
CA ASP A 332 17.03 2.81 20.39
C ASP A 332 15.55 3.18 20.56
N GLN A 333 15.04 2.97 21.78
CA GLN A 333 13.64 3.25 22.13
C GLN A 333 13.45 4.75 22.44
#